data_778660d8630f26a43b2f8bd0841a9d8a
#
_entry.id   778660d8630f26a43b2f8bd0841a9d8a
#
_cell.length_a   1.000
_cell.length_b   1.000
_cell.length_c   1.000
_cell.angle_alpha   90.00
_cell.angle_beta   90.00
_cell.angle_gamma   90.00
#
_symmetry.space_group_name_H-M   'P 1'
#
loop_
_entity.id
_entity.type
_entity.pdbx_description
1 polymer ?
#
loop_
_entity_poly.entity_id
_entity_poly.type
_entity_poly.pdbx_seq_one_letter_code
_entity_poly.pdbx_strand_id
1 'polypeptide(L)'
;MKAVDPIIDADLDAYVDGELDVARRIQVESYLSENPAIAAKVMADLSIKGELRLALAGENAFGRIETRDAARRLERGLSYGRILHSVQRIAAVGVLVTAGWVAHTSFGAFTATEVAASVPAPPYVEDAVRAYQTAKLRETMPSQPAAQYNADDIRAATAIAIPELPKDWKVSDVQIFPSEFGPSVEMAIREPDGKRLSLFAVRPGAFAVQPVSHLALDNAEAAYWQIGEVAYALIASDKDLELDRAAEGLARSLY
;
A
#
# COMPACT_ATOMS: atom_id res chain seq x y z
N MET A 1 12.93 33.05 -44.07
CA MET A 1 14.21 33.72 -43.76
C MET A 1 14.05 34.33 -42.38
N LYS A 2 14.81 33.82 -41.37
CA LYS A 2 14.89 34.49 -40.05
C LYS A 2 15.62 35.83 -40.26
N ALA A 3 15.03 36.93 -39.86
CA ALA A 3 15.72 38.21 -39.81
C ALA A 3 16.98 38.03 -38.96
N VAL A 4 18.14 38.23 -39.54
CA VAL A 4 19.40 38.21 -38.81
C VAL A 4 19.41 39.50 -37.99
N ASP A 5 19.38 39.40 -36.70
CA ASP A 5 19.46 40.53 -35.76
C ASP A 5 20.81 41.20 -35.92
N PRO A 6 20.87 42.51 -36.23
CA PRO A 6 22.15 43.17 -36.51
C PRO A 6 23.07 43.12 -35.28
N ILE A 7 24.39 42.96 -35.52
CA ILE A 7 25.39 43.03 -34.47
C ILE A 7 25.50 44.47 -33.98
N ILE A 8 25.37 44.69 -32.70
CA ILE A 8 25.46 46.00 -32.04
C ILE A 8 26.71 46.06 -31.14
N ASP A 9 27.10 47.27 -30.71
CA ASP A 9 28.30 47.46 -29.84
C ASP A 9 28.22 46.65 -28.54
N ALA A 10 27.02 46.47 -27.97
CA ALA A 10 26.83 45.64 -26.78
C ALA A 10 27.18 44.16 -27.00
N ASP A 11 26.99 43.62 -28.21
CA ASP A 11 27.40 42.25 -28.56
C ASP A 11 28.92 42.15 -28.62
N LEU A 12 29.64 43.22 -29.07
CA LEU A 12 31.10 43.25 -29.12
C LEU A 12 31.68 43.32 -27.72
N ASP A 13 31.08 44.10 -26.84
CA ASP A 13 31.48 44.18 -25.42
C ASP A 13 31.24 42.83 -24.71
N ALA A 14 30.08 42.21 -24.90
CA ALA A 14 29.76 40.87 -24.38
C ALA A 14 30.69 39.78 -24.93
N TYR A 15 31.15 39.90 -26.21
CA TYR A 15 32.14 39.03 -26.78
C TYR A 15 33.51 39.15 -26.07
N VAL A 16 33.95 40.36 -25.79
CA VAL A 16 35.20 40.64 -25.05
C VAL A 16 35.06 40.11 -23.61
N ASP A 17 33.87 40.18 -22.99
CA ASP A 17 33.62 39.69 -21.64
C ASP A 17 33.44 38.18 -21.57
N GLY A 18 33.14 37.53 -22.69
CA GLY A 18 32.91 36.08 -22.78
C GLY A 18 31.53 35.67 -22.32
N GLU A 19 30.54 36.58 -22.38
CA GLU A 19 29.18 36.41 -21.89
C GLU A 19 28.17 36.01 -23.00
N LEU A 20 28.64 35.90 -24.23
CA LEU A 20 27.77 35.45 -25.33
C LEU A 20 27.50 33.97 -25.34
N ASP A 21 26.28 33.60 -25.71
CA ASP A 21 25.96 32.22 -26.09
C ASP A 21 26.66 31.80 -27.36
N VAL A 22 26.79 30.49 -27.59
CA VAL A 22 27.54 29.93 -28.72
C VAL A 22 27.02 30.40 -30.06
N ALA A 23 25.70 30.52 -30.23
CA ALA A 23 25.14 30.90 -31.56
C ALA A 23 25.41 32.39 -31.87
N ARG A 24 25.23 33.26 -30.86
CA ARG A 24 25.53 34.70 -31.02
C ARG A 24 27.02 34.97 -31.17
N ARG A 25 27.87 34.21 -30.48
CA ARG A 25 29.31 34.26 -30.64
C ARG A 25 29.75 33.97 -32.08
N ILE A 26 29.24 32.93 -32.73
CA ILE A 26 29.54 32.59 -34.13
C ILE A 26 29.14 33.74 -35.07
N GLN A 27 27.98 34.40 -34.78
CA GLN A 27 27.50 35.52 -35.57
C GLN A 27 28.44 36.73 -35.46
N VAL A 28 28.91 37.06 -34.25
CA VAL A 28 29.86 38.12 -33.98
C VAL A 28 31.21 37.79 -34.65
N GLU A 29 31.71 36.57 -34.57
CA GLU A 29 32.95 36.16 -35.22
C GLU A 29 32.85 36.25 -36.74
N SER A 30 31.72 35.89 -37.35
CA SER A 30 31.48 36.10 -38.78
C SER A 30 31.46 37.57 -39.16
N TYR A 31 30.75 38.40 -38.34
CA TYR A 31 30.72 39.85 -38.56
C TYR A 31 32.13 40.51 -38.47
N LEU A 32 32.96 40.10 -37.50
CA LEU A 32 34.33 40.59 -37.34
C LEU A 32 35.20 40.20 -38.52
N SER A 33 35.00 39.01 -39.11
CA SER A 33 35.77 38.60 -40.30
C SER A 33 35.49 39.47 -41.51
N GLU A 34 34.30 40.05 -41.62
CA GLU A 34 33.88 40.96 -42.69
C GLU A 34 34.23 42.43 -42.40
N ASN A 35 34.56 42.77 -41.14
CA ASN A 35 34.81 44.15 -40.69
C ASN A 35 36.17 44.29 -39.99
N PRO A 36 37.32 44.37 -40.74
CA PRO A 36 38.67 44.38 -40.14
C PRO A 36 38.95 45.51 -39.17
N ALA A 37 38.37 46.67 -39.40
CA ALA A 37 38.56 47.83 -38.50
C ALA A 37 37.93 47.60 -37.13
N ILE A 38 36.77 46.98 -37.07
CA ILE A 38 36.07 46.63 -35.81
C ILE A 38 36.81 45.46 -35.16
N ALA A 39 37.24 44.47 -35.93
CA ALA A 39 38.03 43.36 -35.43
C ALA A 39 39.33 43.82 -34.73
N ALA A 40 40.02 44.79 -35.31
CA ALA A 40 41.22 45.34 -34.70
C ALA A 40 40.95 46.02 -33.31
N LYS A 41 39.81 46.72 -33.18
CA LYS A 41 39.38 47.29 -31.94
C LYS A 41 39.08 46.22 -30.87
N VAL A 42 38.29 45.21 -31.22
CA VAL A 42 37.95 44.10 -30.34
C VAL A 42 39.18 43.32 -29.88
N MET A 43 40.16 43.12 -30.78
CA MET A 43 41.44 42.49 -30.42
C MET A 43 42.29 43.32 -29.49
N ALA A 44 42.26 44.66 -29.63
CA ALA A 44 42.94 45.56 -28.69
C ALA A 44 42.30 45.48 -27.32
N ASP A 45 40.97 45.47 -27.21
CA ASP A 45 40.24 45.35 -25.96
C ASP A 45 40.50 44.01 -25.26
N LEU A 46 40.55 42.90 -26.03
CA LEU A 46 40.93 41.57 -25.51
C LEU A 46 42.40 41.56 -24.99
N SER A 47 43.32 42.25 -25.66
CA SER A 47 44.71 42.35 -25.24
C SER A 47 44.81 43.11 -23.92
N ILE A 48 44.17 44.28 -23.79
CA ILE A 48 44.09 45.06 -22.55
C ILE A 48 43.52 44.24 -21.41
N LYS A 49 42.43 43.49 -21.66
CA LYS A 49 41.85 42.62 -20.68
C LYS A 49 42.78 41.48 -20.24
N GLY A 50 43.53 40.93 -21.19
CA GLY A 50 44.55 39.92 -20.93
C GLY A 50 45.68 40.43 -20.05
N GLU A 51 46.20 41.63 -20.37
CA GLU A 51 47.27 42.29 -19.60
C GLU A 51 46.79 42.62 -18.18
N LEU A 52 45.56 43.12 -18.02
CA LEU A 52 44.95 43.39 -16.70
C LEU A 52 44.82 42.11 -15.86
N ARG A 53 44.37 41.03 -16.48
CA ARG A 53 44.29 39.72 -15.79
C ARG A 53 45.64 39.21 -15.36
N LEU A 54 46.68 39.39 -16.20
CA LEU A 54 48.06 39.00 -15.88
C LEU A 54 48.62 39.84 -14.73
N ALA A 55 48.40 41.15 -14.73
CA ALA A 55 48.83 42.06 -13.65
C ALA A 55 48.19 41.68 -12.32
N LEU A 56 46.85 41.45 -12.32
CA LEU A 56 46.13 41.07 -11.11
C LEU A 56 46.47 39.63 -10.65
N ALA A 57 46.89 38.75 -11.54
CA ALA A 57 47.33 37.39 -11.19
C ALA A 57 48.68 37.40 -10.46
N GLY A 58 49.56 38.36 -10.80
CA GLY A 58 50.87 38.52 -10.16
C GLY A 58 50.79 39.00 -8.71
N GLU A 59 49.91 39.93 -8.39
CA GLU A 59 49.74 40.47 -7.02
C GLU A 59 49.08 39.49 -6.04
N ASN A 60 48.26 38.53 -6.53
CA ASN A 60 47.51 37.61 -5.68
C ASN A 60 48.22 36.28 -5.37
N ALA A 61 49.49 36.11 -5.78
CA ALA A 61 50.21 34.85 -5.56
C ALA A 61 50.49 34.57 -4.07
N PHE A 62 50.66 35.60 -3.25
CA PHE A 62 51.00 35.47 -1.83
C PHE A 62 49.79 35.26 -0.92
N GLY A 63 48.60 35.71 -1.29
CA GLY A 63 47.40 35.55 -0.48
C GLY A 63 46.66 34.20 -0.73
N ARG A 64 47.01 33.48 -1.78
CA ARG A 64 46.27 32.23 -2.18
C ARG A 64 46.56 31.03 -1.30
N ILE A 65 47.67 30.96 -0.60
CA ILE A 65 48.03 29.81 0.22
C ILE A 65 47.22 29.86 1.53
N GLU A 66 47.15 31.00 2.17
CA GLU A 66 46.40 31.17 3.43
C GLU A 66 44.88 31.06 3.22
N THR A 67 44.35 31.64 2.14
CA THR A 67 42.93 31.53 1.81
C THR A 67 42.50 30.10 1.40
N ARG A 68 43.38 29.36 0.72
CA ARG A 68 43.11 27.92 0.40
C ARG A 68 43.07 27.05 1.66
N ASP A 69 43.95 27.27 2.61
CA ASP A 69 43.96 26.54 3.87
C ASP A 69 42.76 26.90 4.75
N ALA A 70 42.36 28.17 4.76
CA ALA A 70 41.15 28.62 5.43
C ALA A 70 39.89 28.02 4.77
N ALA A 71 39.82 27.99 3.45
CA ALA A 71 38.74 27.39 2.69
C ALA A 71 38.62 25.87 2.96
N ARG A 72 39.76 25.16 2.97
CA ARG A 72 39.79 23.72 3.30
C ARG A 72 39.36 23.41 4.73
N ARG A 73 39.71 24.30 5.70
CA ARG A 73 39.26 24.16 7.09
C ARG A 73 37.75 24.38 7.20
N LEU A 74 37.22 25.37 6.49
CA LEU A 74 35.77 25.64 6.43
C LEU A 74 35.01 24.51 5.77
N GLU A 75 35.49 23.98 4.66
CA GLU A 75 34.91 22.85 3.93
C GLU A 75 34.85 21.57 4.80
N ARG A 76 35.95 21.28 5.53
CA ARG A 76 35.96 20.17 6.49
C ARG A 76 34.99 20.40 7.64
N GLY A 77 34.89 21.60 8.18
CA GLY A 77 33.96 21.96 9.26
C GLY A 77 32.50 21.80 8.84
N LEU A 78 32.16 22.20 7.61
CA LEU A 78 30.81 22.09 7.07
C LEU A 78 30.45 20.65 6.69
N SER A 79 31.41 19.86 6.21
CA SER A 79 31.16 18.44 5.87
C SER A 79 30.98 17.59 7.12
N TYR A 80 31.74 17.82 8.19
CA TYR A 80 31.57 17.16 9.48
C TYR A 80 30.19 17.44 10.11
N GLY A 81 29.73 18.70 10.05
CA GLY A 81 28.38 19.05 10.54
C GLY A 81 27.27 18.32 9.81
N ARG A 82 27.39 18.14 8.51
CA ARG A 82 26.39 17.42 7.67
C ARG A 82 26.37 15.91 7.97
N ILE A 83 27.53 15.31 8.14
CA ILE A 83 27.67 13.88 8.50
C ILE A 83 27.13 13.65 9.92
N LEU A 84 27.45 14.51 10.88
CA LEU A 84 26.98 14.36 12.26
C LEU A 84 25.44 14.43 12.34
N HIS A 85 24.81 15.36 11.61
CA HIS A 85 23.35 15.46 11.53
C HIS A 85 22.71 14.24 10.84
N SER A 86 23.35 13.66 9.83
CA SER A 86 22.87 12.43 9.19
C SER A 86 22.97 11.23 10.12
N VAL A 87 24.09 11.08 10.83
CA VAL A 87 24.31 10.01 11.83
C VAL A 87 23.31 10.15 12.99
N GLN A 88 23.08 11.38 13.46
CA GLN A 88 22.13 11.64 14.54
C GLN A 88 20.66 11.29 14.12
N ARG A 89 20.28 11.55 12.87
CA ARG A 89 18.96 11.14 12.35
C ARG A 89 18.84 9.64 12.22
N ILE A 90 19.88 8.95 11.72
CA ILE A 90 19.90 7.49 11.61
C ILE A 90 19.87 6.85 13.00
N ALA A 91 20.63 7.38 13.96
CA ALA A 91 20.59 6.91 15.34
C ALA A 91 19.22 7.10 15.99
N ALA A 92 18.55 8.25 15.76
CA ALA A 92 17.20 8.49 16.26
C ALA A 92 16.18 7.49 15.68
N VAL A 93 16.26 7.20 14.38
CA VAL A 93 15.41 6.17 13.74
C VAL A 93 15.72 4.79 14.30
N GLY A 94 17.00 4.46 14.49
CA GLY A 94 17.40 3.19 15.11
C GLY A 94 16.85 3.02 16.54
N VAL A 95 16.90 4.07 17.36
CA VAL A 95 16.32 4.07 18.71
C VAL A 95 14.79 3.91 18.67
N LEU A 96 14.11 4.59 17.76
CA LEU A 96 12.65 4.46 17.62
C LEU A 96 12.25 3.04 17.15
N VAL A 97 12.97 2.46 16.21
CA VAL A 97 12.72 1.10 15.74
C VAL A 97 12.99 0.07 16.84
N THR A 98 14.09 0.21 17.58
CA THR A 98 14.40 -0.71 18.69
C THR A 98 13.44 -0.51 19.86
N ALA A 99 13.08 0.72 20.20
CA ALA A 99 12.06 0.99 21.24
C ALA A 99 10.69 0.43 20.83
N GLY A 100 10.28 0.59 19.56
CA GLY A 100 9.07 -0.01 19.01
C GLY A 100 9.10 -1.53 19.04
N TRP A 101 10.23 -2.14 18.71
CA TRP A 101 10.41 -3.60 18.79
C TRP A 101 10.33 -4.11 20.24
N VAL A 102 11.05 -3.45 21.17
CA VAL A 102 11.03 -3.82 22.59
C VAL A 102 9.64 -3.60 23.20
N ALA A 103 8.96 -2.51 22.85
CA ALA A 103 7.57 -2.28 23.24
C ALA A 103 6.66 -3.38 22.69
N HIS A 104 6.81 -3.74 21.41
CA HIS A 104 6.02 -4.82 20.80
C HIS A 104 6.25 -6.17 21.48
N THR A 105 7.48 -6.50 21.84
CA THR A 105 7.80 -7.80 22.49
C THR A 105 7.53 -7.82 23.98
N SER A 106 7.67 -6.69 24.69
CA SER A 106 7.53 -6.61 26.15
C SER A 106 6.10 -6.37 26.63
N PHE A 107 5.30 -5.68 25.81
CA PHE A 107 3.90 -5.43 26.15
C PHE A 107 2.94 -6.44 25.52
N GLY A 108 3.44 -7.65 25.16
CA GLY A 108 2.65 -8.70 24.50
C GLY A 108 1.64 -8.06 23.59
N ALA A 109 1.39 -8.51 22.42
CA ALA A 109 0.46 -7.83 21.52
C ALA A 109 -0.62 -7.10 22.36
N PHE A 110 -0.51 -5.77 22.51
CA PHE A 110 -1.74 -5.01 22.59
C PHE A 110 -2.46 -5.56 21.38
N THR A 111 -3.46 -6.40 21.64
CA THR A 111 -4.42 -6.74 20.63
C THR A 111 -4.73 -5.40 20.02
N ALA A 112 -4.07 -5.09 18.92
CA ALA A 112 -4.62 -4.15 18.00
C ALA A 112 -5.99 -4.76 17.81
N THR A 113 -6.98 -4.25 18.54
CA THR A 113 -8.33 -4.29 18.05
C THR A 113 -8.10 -3.74 16.67
N GLU A 114 -8.05 -4.64 15.69
CA GLU A 114 -8.13 -4.21 14.31
C GLU A 114 -9.33 -3.27 14.35
N VAL A 115 -9.06 -1.99 14.30
CA VAL A 115 -10.01 -1.07 13.74
C VAL A 115 -9.96 -1.44 12.27
N ALA A 116 -10.55 -2.60 11.96
CA ALA A 116 -10.98 -2.92 10.66
C ALA A 116 -11.83 -1.71 10.30
N ALA A 117 -11.30 -0.85 9.45
CA ALA A 117 -12.14 0.03 8.67
C ALA A 117 -13.20 -0.93 8.15
N SER A 118 -14.41 -0.81 8.70
CA SER A 118 -15.47 -1.80 8.57
C SER A 118 -15.73 -1.97 7.08
N VAL A 119 -15.05 -2.93 6.47
CA VAL A 119 -15.46 -3.42 5.17
C VAL A 119 -16.87 -3.94 5.45
N PRO A 120 -17.90 -3.35 4.84
CA PRO A 120 -19.26 -3.81 5.09
C PRO A 120 -19.27 -5.30 4.84
N ALA A 121 -19.88 -6.05 5.77
CA ALA A 121 -19.98 -7.50 5.61
C ALA A 121 -20.61 -7.81 4.26
N PRO A 122 -20.14 -8.84 3.55
CA PRO A 122 -20.73 -9.22 2.29
C PRO A 122 -22.25 -9.45 2.43
N PRO A 123 -23.08 -9.09 1.44
CA PRO A 123 -24.55 -9.19 1.54
C PRO A 123 -25.05 -10.59 1.92
N TYR A 124 -24.35 -11.64 1.53
CA TYR A 124 -24.72 -13.01 1.87
C TYR A 124 -24.69 -13.32 3.38
N VAL A 125 -23.97 -12.52 4.17
CA VAL A 125 -23.94 -12.67 5.63
C VAL A 125 -25.29 -12.27 6.23
N GLU A 126 -25.95 -11.27 5.67
CA GLU A 126 -27.32 -10.89 6.10
C GLU A 126 -28.32 -12.00 5.76
N ASP A 127 -28.18 -12.65 4.60
CA ASP A 127 -28.99 -13.81 4.23
C ASP A 127 -28.78 -14.98 5.20
N ALA A 128 -27.52 -15.23 5.60
CA ALA A 128 -27.17 -16.24 6.58
C ALA A 128 -27.82 -15.98 7.93
N VAL A 129 -27.83 -14.72 8.39
CA VAL A 129 -28.50 -14.33 9.65
C VAL A 129 -30.01 -14.57 9.58
N ARG A 130 -30.64 -14.23 8.45
CA ARG A 130 -32.09 -14.49 8.24
C ARG A 130 -32.41 -15.99 8.23
N ALA A 131 -31.57 -16.78 7.57
CA ALA A 131 -31.69 -18.23 7.52
C ALA A 131 -31.54 -18.83 8.94
N TYR A 132 -30.53 -18.39 9.69
CA TYR A 132 -30.33 -18.78 11.09
C TYR A 132 -31.53 -18.46 11.98
N GLN A 133 -32.11 -17.27 11.89
CA GLN A 133 -33.30 -16.91 12.65
C GLN A 133 -34.50 -17.79 12.31
N THR A 134 -34.65 -18.13 11.03
CA THR A 134 -35.72 -19.04 10.56
C THR A 134 -35.52 -20.48 11.09
N ALA A 135 -34.28 -20.98 11.03
CA ALA A 135 -33.91 -22.29 11.56
C ALA A 135 -34.15 -22.38 13.08
N LYS A 136 -33.78 -21.32 13.80
CA LYS A 136 -34.05 -21.21 15.26
C LYS A 136 -35.53 -21.24 15.59
N LEU A 137 -36.37 -20.57 14.79
CA LEU A 137 -37.83 -20.63 14.98
C LEU A 137 -38.36 -22.03 14.70
N ARG A 138 -37.91 -22.69 13.64
CA ARG A 138 -38.31 -24.04 13.29
C ARG A 138 -37.95 -25.08 14.35
N GLU A 139 -36.79 -24.95 14.98
CA GLU A 139 -36.36 -25.86 16.04
C GLU A 139 -37.30 -25.84 17.27
N THR A 140 -38.07 -24.78 17.44
CA THR A 140 -39.08 -24.70 18.50
C THR A 140 -40.37 -25.51 18.19
N MET A 141 -40.51 -25.99 16.93
CA MET A 141 -41.68 -26.73 16.50
C MET A 141 -41.56 -28.23 16.86
N PRO A 142 -42.53 -28.84 17.51
CA PRO A 142 -42.41 -30.22 18.01
C PRO A 142 -42.48 -31.32 16.93
N SER A 143 -42.80 -30.96 15.69
CA SER A 143 -43.04 -31.92 14.61
C SER A 143 -41.93 -31.96 13.56
N GLN A 144 -40.67 -31.73 13.94
CA GLN A 144 -39.56 -31.77 13.01
C GLN A 144 -39.06 -33.22 12.81
N PRO A 145 -39.02 -33.75 11.57
CA PRO A 145 -38.36 -35.01 11.30
C PRO A 145 -36.86 -34.92 11.54
N ALA A 146 -36.21 -36.02 11.92
CA ALA A 146 -34.77 -36.07 12.00
C ALA A 146 -34.14 -35.72 10.64
N ALA A 147 -33.14 -34.86 10.62
CA ALA A 147 -32.48 -34.44 9.39
C ALA A 147 -31.79 -35.62 8.73
N GLN A 148 -32.27 -35.99 7.52
CA GLN A 148 -31.57 -36.86 6.61
C GLN A 148 -31.13 -35.99 5.42
N TYR A 149 -29.85 -35.88 5.17
CA TYR A 149 -29.35 -35.17 4.01
C TYR A 149 -28.26 -35.99 3.30
N ASN A 150 -28.14 -35.73 2.00
CA ASN A 150 -27.05 -36.24 1.19
C ASN A 150 -26.29 -35.06 0.59
N ALA A 151 -25.01 -34.92 0.92
CA ALA A 151 -24.18 -33.81 0.45
C ALA A 151 -24.01 -33.80 -1.08
N ASP A 152 -24.00 -34.99 -1.72
CA ASP A 152 -23.91 -35.12 -3.17
C ASP A 152 -25.19 -34.66 -3.88
N ASP A 153 -26.35 -34.96 -3.30
CA ASP A 153 -27.62 -34.49 -3.83
C ASP A 153 -27.77 -32.97 -3.73
N ILE A 154 -27.34 -32.40 -2.61
CA ILE A 154 -27.30 -30.95 -2.42
C ILE A 154 -26.37 -30.30 -3.46
N ARG A 155 -25.16 -30.85 -3.63
CA ARG A 155 -24.21 -30.37 -4.62
C ARG A 155 -24.75 -30.50 -6.05
N ALA A 156 -25.40 -31.58 -6.38
CA ALA A 156 -25.98 -31.77 -7.71
C ALA A 156 -27.10 -30.77 -8.00
N ALA A 157 -27.92 -30.45 -7.00
CA ALA A 157 -29.06 -29.55 -7.15
C ALA A 157 -28.68 -28.06 -7.10
N THR A 158 -27.67 -27.67 -6.29
CA THR A 158 -27.34 -26.28 -6.00
C THR A 158 -25.96 -25.85 -6.48
N ALA A 159 -25.11 -26.80 -6.88
CA ALA A 159 -23.68 -26.62 -7.12
C ALA A 159 -22.91 -26.06 -5.87
N ILE A 160 -23.44 -26.25 -4.67
CA ILE A 160 -22.83 -25.90 -3.41
C ILE A 160 -22.19 -27.15 -2.80
N ALA A 161 -20.88 -27.10 -2.55
CA ALA A 161 -20.19 -28.13 -1.80
C ALA A 161 -20.40 -27.91 -0.30
N ILE A 162 -20.76 -28.94 0.44
CA ILE A 162 -20.87 -28.89 1.91
C ILE A 162 -19.54 -29.34 2.48
N PRO A 163 -18.94 -28.59 3.43
CA PRO A 163 -17.71 -29.01 4.09
C PRO A 163 -17.91 -30.25 4.95
N GLU A 164 -16.83 -31.01 5.14
CA GLU A 164 -16.88 -32.15 6.06
C GLU A 164 -17.02 -31.65 7.50
N LEU A 165 -18.10 -32.09 8.14
CA LEU A 165 -18.35 -31.74 9.54
C LEU A 165 -17.53 -32.64 10.48
N PRO A 166 -17.09 -32.14 11.64
CA PRO A 166 -16.54 -32.96 12.70
C PRO A 166 -17.47 -34.11 13.07
N LYS A 167 -16.93 -35.28 13.35
CA LYS A 167 -17.71 -36.53 13.58
C LYS A 167 -18.62 -36.46 14.80
N ASP A 168 -18.32 -35.60 15.72
CA ASP A 168 -19.05 -35.37 16.96
C ASP A 168 -20.16 -34.32 16.83
N TRP A 169 -20.21 -33.61 15.70
CA TRP A 169 -21.27 -32.64 15.40
C TRP A 169 -22.50 -33.36 14.87
N LYS A 170 -23.68 -32.92 15.30
CA LYS A 170 -24.96 -33.51 14.86
C LYS A 170 -25.74 -32.50 14.03
N VAL A 171 -26.05 -32.87 12.81
CA VAL A 171 -26.97 -32.07 11.98
C VAL A 171 -28.39 -32.31 12.44
N SER A 172 -29.11 -31.26 12.82
CA SER A 172 -30.48 -31.32 13.27
C SER A 172 -31.49 -30.96 12.18
N ASP A 173 -31.12 -30.12 11.23
CA ASP A 173 -31.97 -29.73 10.11
C ASP A 173 -31.12 -29.32 8.90
N VAL A 174 -31.62 -29.45 7.70
CA VAL A 174 -30.99 -28.95 6.46
C VAL A 174 -32.10 -28.42 5.56
N GLN A 175 -31.89 -27.20 5.06
CA GLN A 175 -32.87 -26.53 4.21
C GLN A 175 -32.20 -25.83 3.04
N ILE A 176 -32.95 -25.72 1.95
CA ILE A 176 -32.61 -24.91 0.80
C ILE A 176 -33.50 -23.68 0.83
N PHE A 177 -32.86 -22.49 0.91
CA PHE A 177 -33.56 -21.21 0.91
C PHE A 177 -33.31 -20.44 -0.39
N PRO A 178 -34.29 -19.69 -0.86
CA PRO A 178 -34.03 -18.69 -1.88
C PRO A 178 -33.24 -17.53 -1.26
N SER A 179 -32.15 -17.13 -1.90
CA SER A 179 -31.39 -15.94 -1.54
C SER A 179 -31.34 -14.97 -2.73
N GLU A 180 -30.80 -13.79 -2.54
CA GLU A 180 -30.56 -12.84 -3.64
C GLU A 180 -29.62 -13.39 -4.71
N PHE A 181 -28.80 -14.39 -4.36
CA PHE A 181 -27.82 -15.03 -5.23
C PHE A 181 -28.29 -16.38 -5.81
N GLY A 182 -29.57 -16.73 -5.61
CA GLY A 182 -30.12 -18.00 -6.01
C GLY A 182 -30.29 -18.98 -4.84
N PRO A 183 -30.29 -20.31 -5.08
CA PRO A 183 -30.47 -21.29 -4.01
C PRO A 183 -29.30 -21.22 -3.03
N SER A 184 -29.61 -21.17 -1.76
CA SER A 184 -28.66 -21.26 -0.63
C SER A 184 -29.01 -22.45 0.25
N VAL A 185 -28.04 -22.97 0.96
CA VAL A 185 -28.19 -24.09 1.90
C VAL A 185 -27.95 -23.58 3.30
N GLU A 186 -28.86 -23.89 4.19
CA GLU A 186 -28.71 -23.71 5.63
C GLU A 186 -28.71 -25.06 6.33
N MET A 187 -27.80 -25.26 7.24
CA MET A 187 -27.63 -26.48 7.99
C MET A 187 -27.54 -26.13 9.48
N ALA A 188 -28.53 -26.53 10.22
CA ALA A 188 -28.54 -26.40 11.68
C ALA A 188 -27.73 -27.54 12.33
N ILE A 189 -26.76 -27.18 13.11
CA ILE A 189 -25.78 -28.08 13.71
C ILE A 189 -25.79 -27.92 15.22
N ARG A 190 -25.59 -29.04 15.92
CA ARG A 190 -25.44 -29.09 17.37
C ARG A 190 -24.10 -29.70 17.73
N GLU A 191 -23.31 -29.00 18.52
CA GLU A 191 -22.06 -29.50 19.06
C GLU A 191 -22.28 -30.43 20.25
N PRO A 192 -21.28 -31.21 20.67
CA PRO A 192 -21.38 -32.15 21.81
C PRO A 192 -21.69 -31.48 23.13
N ASP A 193 -21.26 -30.23 23.32
CA ASP A 193 -21.53 -29.41 24.51
C ASP A 193 -22.95 -28.80 24.52
N GLY A 194 -23.72 -29.04 23.44
CA GLY A 194 -25.08 -28.52 23.29
C GLY A 194 -25.18 -27.17 22.60
N LYS A 195 -24.07 -26.53 22.23
CA LYS A 195 -24.05 -25.28 21.45
C LYS A 195 -24.70 -25.50 20.09
N ARG A 196 -25.33 -24.44 19.58
CA ARG A 196 -26.02 -24.43 18.30
C ARG A 196 -25.25 -23.57 17.32
N LEU A 197 -24.97 -24.15 16.19
CA LEU A 197 -24.36 -23.49 15.05
C LEU A 197 -25.28 -23.58 13.83
N SER A 198 -25.23 -22.61 12.98
CA SER A 198 -25.85 -22.64 11.65
C SER A 198 -24.78 -22.40 10.60
N LEU A 199 -24.63 -23.37 9.70
CA LEU A 199 -23.77 -23.26 8.53
C LEU A 199 -24.63 -22.86 7.33
N PHE A 200 -24.39 -21.68 6.82
CA PHE A 200 -25.02 -21.16 5.60
C PHE A 200 -24.01 -21.21 4.45
N ALA A 201 -24.48 -21.63 3.27
CA ALA A 201 -23.67 -21.67 2.06
C ALA A 201 -24.46 -21.17 0.86
N VAL A 202 -23.82 -20.34 0.03
CA VAL A 202 -24.42 -19.70 -1.15
C VAL A 202 -23.39 -19.46 -2.24
N ARG A 203 -23.84 -19.27 -3.48
CA ARG A 203 -22.96 -18.88 -4.61
C ARG A 203 -23.20 -17.41 -4.94
N PRO A 204 -22.35 -16.46 -4.48
CA PRO A 204 -22.56 -15.03 -4.70
C PRO A 204 -22.30 -14.55 -6.14
N GLY A 205 -22.00 -15.46 -7.06
CA GLY A 205 -21.80 -15.15 -8.48
C GLY A 205 -20.40 -14.60 -8.82
N ALA A 206 -19.53 -14.41 -7.85
CA ALA A 206 -18.15 -13.99 -8.06
C ALA A 206 -17.19 -15.05 -7.51
N PHE A 207 -16.11 -15.32 -8.24
CA PHE A 207 -15.04 -16.18 -7.76
C PHE A 207 -14.13 -15.39 -6.81
N ALA A 208 -13.96 -15.86 -5.58
CA ALA A 208 -13.03 -15.27 -4.62
C ALA A 208 -12.40 -16.35 -3.72
N VAL A 209 -11.25 -16.04 -3.16
CA VAL A 209 -10.66 -16.79 -2.06
C VAL A 209 -10.50 -15.79 -0.92
N GLN A 210 -11.43 -15.83 0.02
CA GLN A 210 -11.44 -14.98 1.20
C GLN A 210 -11.21 -15.85 2.43
N PRO A 211 -10.19 -15.55 3.24
CA PRO A 211 -9.97 -16.26 4.49
C PRO A 211 -11.13 -16.03 5.47
N VAL A 212 -11.19 -16.86 6.50
CA VAL A 212 -12.18 -16.72 7.55
C VAL A 212 -12.07 -15.32 8.15
N SER A 213 -13.20 -14.63 8.20
CA SER A 213 -13.36 -13.28 8.75
C SER A 213 -14.49 -13.30 9.76
N HIS A 214 -14.33 -12.56 10.84
CA HIS A 214 -15.28 -12.52 11.96
C HIS A 214 -16.16 -11.27 11.90
N LEU A 215 -17.43 -11.42 12.27
CA LEU A 215 -18.39 -10.34 12.40
C LEU A 215 -19.22 -10.54 13.66
N ALA A 216 -19.14 -9.58 14.58
CA ALA A 216 -20.02 -9.53 15.73
C ALA A 216 -21.36 -8.89 15.34
N LEU A 217 -22.45 -9.56 15.68
CA LEU A 217 -23.84 -9.13 15.48
C LEU A 217 -24.48 -8.86 16.86
N ASP A 218 -25.59 -8.15 16.92
CA ASP A 218 -26.23 -7.78 18.19
C ASP A 218 -26.52 -8.99 19.09
N ASN A 219 -26.98 -10.11 18.50
CA ASN A 219 -27.38 -11.33 19.24
C ASN A 219 -26.76 -12.61 18.68
N ALA A 220 -25.70 -12.53 17.92
CA ALA A 220 -25.02 -13.66 17.32
C ALA A 220 -23.61 -13.28 16.90
N GLU A 221 -22.77 -14.26 16.64
CA GLU A 221 -21.48 -14.10 16.00
C GLU A 221 -21.45 -14.87 14.69
N ALA A 222 -20.79 -14.33 13.68
CA ALA A 222 -20.63 -14.94 12.38
C ALA A 222 -19.16 -15.01 12.02
N ALA A 223 -18.71 -16.18 11.58
CA ALA A 223 -17.45 -16.38 10.90
C ALA A 223 -17.77 -16.70 9.43
N TYR A 224 -17.24 -15.93 8.50
CA TYR A 224 -17.56 -16.09 7.08
C TYR A 224 -16.30 -16.17 6.22
N TRP A 225 -16.39 -16.93 5.15
CA TRP A 225 -15.30 -17.12 4.19
C TRP A 225 -15.84 -17.44 2.80
N GLN A 226 -14.98 -17.37 1.79
CA GLN A 226 -15.32 -17.78 0.44
C GLN A 226 -14.20 -18.61 -0.17
N ILE A 227 -14.55 -19.74 -0.81
CA ILE A 227 -13.63 -20.59 -1.54
C ILE A 227 -14.21 -20.80 -2.95
N GLY A 228 -13.56 -20.19 -3.92
CA GLY A 228 -14.02 -20.27 -5.29
C GLY A 228 -15.34 -19.53 -5.50
N GLU A 229 -16.34 -20.23 -5.99
CA GLU A 229 -17.67 -19.67 -6.26
C GLU A 229 -18.63 -19.78 -5.07
N VAL A 230 -18.25 -20.47 -3.99
CA VAL A 230 -19.12 -20.71 -2.84
C VAL A 230 -18.64 -19.90 -1.65
N ALA A 231 -19.56 -19.14 -1.08
CA ALA A 231 -19.37 -18.41 0.17
C ALA A 231 -20.09 -19.14 1.30
N TYR A 232 -19.49 -19.10 2.47
CA TYR A 232 -19.96 -19.77 3.68
C TYR A 232 -20.05 -18.79 4.81
N ALA A 233 -21.00 -19.01 5.72
CA ALA A 233 -21.08 -18.31 7.00
C ALA A 233 -21.47 -19.30 8.10
N LEU A 234 -20.67 -19.34 9.16
CA LEU A 234 -20.96 -20.11 10.36
C LEU A 234 -21.45 -19.14 11.43
N ILE A 235 -22.63 -19.37 11.98
CA ILE A 235 -23.29 -18.47 12.94
C ILE A 235 -23.52 -19.20 14.25
N ALA A 236 -23.18 -18.55 15.36
CA ALA A 236 -23.43 -18.98 16.72
C ALA A 236 -24.33 -17.97 17.47
N SER A 237 -25.14 -18.45 18.43
CA SER A 237 -26.04 -17.59 19.22
C SER A 237 -25.36 -16.86 20.37
N ASP A 238 -24.21 -17.36 20.83
CA ASP A 238 -23.46 -16.81 21.96
C ASP A 238 -22.07 -16.41 21.51
N LYS A 239 -21.42 -15.55 22.28
CA LYS A 239 -19.99 -15.21 22.08
C LYS A 239 -19.16 -16.47 22.19
N ASP A 240 -18.82 -17.02 21.06
CA ASP A 240 -18.03 -18.24 20.97
C ASP A 240 -16.62 -17.94 20.51
N LEU A 241 -15.68 -17.93 21.45
CA LEU A 241 -14.25 -17.73 21.19
C LEU A 241 -13.64 -18.83 20.27
N GLU A 242 -14.37 -19.94 20.03
CA GLU A 242 -13.93 -21.04 19.19
C GLU A 242 -14.55 -21.04 17.79
N LEU A 243 -15.48 -20.11 17.51
CA LEU A 243 -16.19 -20.05 16.23
C LEU A 243 -15.23 -19.92 15.04
N ASP A 244 -14.21 -19.08 15.16
CA ASP A 244 -13.21 -18.87 14.10
C ASP A 244 -12.42 -20.16 13.85
N ARG A 245 -12.03 -20.87 14.90
CA ARG A 245 -11.31 -22.16 14.78
C ARG A 245 -12.18 -23.22 14.11
N ALA A 246 -13.46 -23.26 14.46
CA ALA A 246 -14.45 -24.14 13.85
C ALA A 246 -14.60 -23.82 12.35
N ALA A 247 -14.76 -22.55 12.01
CA ALA A 247 -14.86 -22.09 10.62
C ALA A 247 -13.59 -22.39 9.81
N GLU A 248 -12.40 -22.19 10.38
CA GLU A 248 -11.13 -22.57 9.75
C GLU A 248 -11.02 -24.09 9.51
N GLY A 249 -11.54 -24.89 10.44
CA GLY A 249 -11.61 -26.35 10.29
C GLY A 249 -12.47 -26.74 9.11
N LEU A 250 -13.67 -26.16 9.01
CA LEU A 250 -14.61 -26.37 7.88
C LEU A 250 -14.01 -25.86 6.56
N ALA A 251 -13.39 -24.70 6.56
CA ALA A 251 -12.75 -24.17 5.35
C ALA A 251 -11.65 -25.11 4.83
N ARG A 252 -10.83 -25.67 5.70
CA ARG A 252 -9.78 -26.62 5.32
C ARG A 252 -10.29 -27.94 4.75
N SER A 253 -11.49 -28.38 5.12
CA SER A 253 -12.09 -29.62 4.60
C SER A 253 -12.57 -29.51 3.15
N LEU A 254 -12.59 -28.30 2.58
CA LEU A 254 -13.02 -28.04 1.21
C LEU A 254 -11.87 -28.12 0.19
N TYR A 255 -10.63 -28.31 0.65
CA TYR A 255 -9.44 -28.53 -0.18
C TYR A 255 -9.10 -30.03 -0.20
#